data_d8c93d6e8f8de67dc1b38088062a0bed
#
_entry.id   d8c93d6e8f8de67dc1b38088062a0bed
#
_cell.length_a   1.000
_cell.length_b   1.000
_cell.length_c   1.000
_cell.angle_alpha   90.00
_cell.angle_beta   90.00
_cell.angle_gamma   90.00
#
_symmetry.space_group_name_H-M   'P 1'
#
loop_
_entity.id
_entity.type
_entity.pdbx_description
1 polymer ?
#
loop_
_entity_poly.entity_id
_entity_poly.type
_entity_poly.pdbx_seq_one_letter_code
_entity_poly.pdbx_strand_id
1 'polypeptide(L)'
;MHNYRYVDSRSILKRSCDYVRAELLSLIKEKGVPGMPHVKADDVVDIVFTSATELEFWVKTPSKTVTKKELSVSQRLQEQYWQRTHGTVRTALEQAVERLDKYGMVAEMGHKEVGGVKAKLDEDGHESVVLEQLEIDWKFSGNPLQTADNELQARIIVREVFRENGLDVTFNAKPIIGVAGSGEHTHFGVMAKLKSGKVVNLFSPEDMRKESASSLGIGAIMGLLKHY
;
A
#
# COMPACT_ATOMS: atom_id res chain seq x y z
N MET A 1 -16.30 22.42 5.45
CA MET A 1 -16.92 22.87 4.19
C MET A 1 -16.51 24.31 3.93
N HIS A 2 -16.05 24.64 2.74
CA HIS A 2 -15.67 26.00 2.34
C HIS A 2 -16.40 26.37 1.05
N ASN A 3 -17.05 27.52 1.01
CA ASN A 3 -17.86 27.97 -0.12
C ASN A 3 -18.82 26.88 -0.64
N TYR A 4 -19.53 26.23 0.28
CA TYR A 4 -20.46 25.11 0.00
C TYR A 4 -19.83 23.86 -0.64
N ARG A 5 -18.48 23.74 -0.63
CA ARG A 5 -17.77 22.56 -1.10
C ARG A 5 -17.07 21.85 0.05
N TYR A 6 -17.10 20.52 0.05
CA TYR A 6 -16.28 19.73 0.94
C TYR A 6 -14.81 19.85 0.50
N VAL A 7 -13.93 20.16 1.45
CA VAL A 7 -12.49 20.41 1.22
C VAL A 7 -11.60 19.41 1.95
N ASP A 8 -12.22 18.40 2.57
CA ASP A 8 -11.50 17.29 3.17
C ASP A 8 -10.84 16.41 2.11
N SER A 9 -9.79 15.67 2.49
CA SER A 9 -8.97 14.87 1.58
C SER A 9 -9.80 13.83 0.82
N ARG A 10 -10.76 13.19 1.49
CA ARG A 10 -11.63 12.18 0.88
C ARG A 10 -12.51 12.78 -0.22
N SER A 11 -13.08 13.93 0.02
CA SER A 11 -13.91 14.65 -0.97
C SER A 11 -13.06 15.22 -2.12
N ILE A 12 -11.81 15.60 -1.85
CA ILE A 12 -10.86 16.00 -2.90
C ILE A 12 -10.53 14.79 -3.77
N LEU A 13 -10.20 13.63 -3.19
CA LEU A 13 -9.94 12.39 -3.93
C LEU A 13 -11.13 12.03 -4.84
N LYS A 14 -12.36 12.08 -4.32
CA LYS A 14 -13.55 11.82 -5.12
C LYS A 14 -13.65 12.74 -6.33
N ARG A 15 -13.54 14.05 -6.14
CA ARG A 15 -13.60 15.02 -7.24
C ARG A 15 -12.47 14.84 -8.24
N SER A 16 -11.27 14.51 -7.79
CA SER A 16 -10.14 14.22 -8.67
C SER A 16 -10.41 13.01 -9.54
N CYS A 17 -10.94 11.93 -8.97
CA CYS A 17 -11.33 10.75 -9.75
C CYS A 17 -12.44 11.09 -10.77
N ASP A 18 -13.48 11.83 -10.36
CA ASP A 18 -14.58 12.23 -11.24
C ASP A 18 -14.07 13.12 -12.39
N TYR A 19 -13.18 14.08 -12.09
CA TYR A 19 -12.58 14.96 -13.08
C TYR A 19 -11.70 14.19 -14.09
N VAL A 20 -10.75 13.41 -13.59
CA VAL A 20 -9.83 12.64 -14.46
C VAL A 20 -10.61 11.63 -15.32
N ARG A 21 -11.67 11.01 -14.78
CA ARG A 21 -12.57 10.14 -15.56
C ARG A 21 -13.19 10.89 -16.73
N ALA A 22 -13.74 12.08 -16.51
CA ALA A 22 -14.38 12.89 -17.54
C ALA A 22 -13.37 13.31 -18.62
N GLU A 23 -12.18 13.79 -18.22
CA GLU A 23 -11.12 14.21 -19.13
C GLU A 23 -10.60 13.05 -19.99
N LEU A 24 -10.37 11.88 -19.38
CA LEU A 24 -9.90 10.70 -20.12
C LEU A 24 -10.95 10.18 -21.10
N LEU A 25 -12.24 10.16 -20.74
CA LEU A 25 -13.32 9.78 -21.66
C LEU A 25 -13.41 10.75 -22.84
N SER A 26 -13.25 12.06 -22.60
CA SER A 26 -13.20 13.06 -23.65
C SER A 26 -12.00 12.87 -24.57
N LEU A 27 -10.81 12.70 -24.01
CA LEU A 27 -9.57 12.47 -24.75
C LEU A 27 -9.66 11.20 -25.63
N ILE A 28 -10.19 10.10 -25.09
CA ILE A 28 -10.34 8.85 -25.81
C ILE A 28 -11.32 9.00 -26.98
N LYS A 29 -12.41 9.73 -26.80
CA LYS A 29 -13.36 10.00 -27.90
C LYS A 29 -12.73 10.83 -29.02
N GLU A 30 -11.89 11.79 -28.68
CA GLU A 30 -11.25 12.68 -29.63
C GLU A 30 -10.07 12.03 -30.37
N LYS A 31 -9.21 11.32 -29.63
CA LYS A 31 -7.87 10.88 -30.11
C LYS A 31 -7.69 9.37 -30.15
N GLY A 32 -8.69 8.60 -29.74
CA GLY A 32 -8.57 7.15 -29.56
C GLY A 32 -7.92 6.78 -28.22
N VAL A 33 -7.76 5.47 -27.99
CA VAL A 33 -7.14 4.97 -26.76
C VAL A 33 -5.62 5.08 -26.86
N PRO A 34 -4.95 5.88 -26.01
CA PRO A 34 -3.52 6.11 -26.10
C PRO A 34 -2.71 4.80 -26.01
N GLY A 35 -1.83 4.56 -26.99
CA GLY A 35 -0.98 3.36 -27.04
C GLY A 35 -1.70 2.04 -27.34
N MET A 36 -3.00 2.08 -27.70
CA MET A 36 -3.81 0.88 -27.95
C MET A 36 -4.68 1.03 -29.20
N PRO A 37 -4.07 1.06 -30.40
CA PRO A 37 -4.80 1.31 -31.65
C PRO A 37 -5.82 0.23 -31.99
N HIS A 38 -5.70 -0.96 -31.39
CA HIS A 38 -6.64 -2.07 -31.55
C HIS A 38 -7.92 -1.93 -30.71
N VAL A 39 -7.94 -0.99 -29.75
CA VAL A 39 -9.12 -0.71 -28.89
C VAL A 39 -9.86 0.48 -29.49
N LYS A 40 -11.10 0.25 -29.96
CA LYS A 40 -11.93 1.32 -30.52
C LYS A 40 -12.42 2.25 -29.42
N ALA A 41 -12.31 3.55 -29.64
CA ALA A 41 -12.81 4.56 -28.70
C ALA A 41 -14.30 4.38 -28.35
N ASP A 42 -15.11 4.04 -29.34
CA ASP A 42 -16.56 3.81 -29.18
C ASP A 42 -16.89 2.59 -28.31
N ASP A 43 -15.94 1.68 -28.11
CA ASP A 43 -16.14 0.53 -27.23
C ASP A 43 -15.85 0.85 -25.75
N VAL A 44 -15.22 1.99 -25.45
CA VAL A 44 -14.94 2.43 -24.08
C VAL A 44 -16.19 3.05 -23.49
N VAL A 45 -16.72 2.44 -22.43
CA VAL A 45 -17.94 2.90 -21.75
C VAL A 45 -17.68 3.63 -20.45
N ASP A 46 -16.53 3.32 -19.78
CA ASP A 46 -16.17 3.96 -18.53
C ASP A 46 -14.66 3.88 -18.27
N ILE A 47 -14.18 4.73 -17.35
CA ILE A 47 -12.84 4.68 -16.77
C ILE A 47 -12.97 4.27 -15.33
N VAL A 48 -12.22 3.25 -14.93
CA VAL A 48 -12.15 2.72 -13.57
C VAL A 48 -10.74 2.96 -13.03
N PHE A 49 -10.66 3.48 -11.84
CA PHE A 49 -9.40 3.60 -11.10
C PHE A 49 -9.22 2.39 -10.20
N THR A 50 -8.01 1.86 -10.15
CA THR A 50 -7.64 0.81 -9.20
C THR A 50 -6.62 1.36 -8.22
N SER A 51 -6.70 0.93 -6.98
CA SER A 51 -5.77 1.32 -5.94
C SER A 51 -5.53 0.17 -4.97
N ALA A 52 -4.28 0.02 -4.53
CA ALA A 52 -3.87 -0.87 -3.45
C ALA A 52 -2.88 -0.12 -2.56
N THR A 53 -2.82 -0.47 -1.29
CA THR A 53 -1.89 0.12 -0.32
C THR A 53 -1.01 -0.97 0.27
N GLU A 54 0.26 -0.64 0.50
CA GLU A 54 1.21 -1.37 1.33
C GLU A 54 1.49 -0.50 2.55
N LEU A 55 1.33 -1.06 3.75
CA LEU A 55 1.43 -0.33 5.00
C LEU A 55 2.54 -0.90 5.86
N GLU A 56 3.65 -0.18 5.95
CA GLU A 56 4.77 -0.53 6.82
C GLU A 56 4.61 0.03 8.23
N PHE A 57 5.10 -0.71 9.21
CA PHE A 57 5.10 -0.28 10.61
C PHE A 57 6.18 -0.98 11.43
N TRP A 58 6.55 -0.37 12.55
CA TRP A 58 7.47 -0.97 13.50
C TRP A 58 6.73 -1.50 14.71
N VAL A 59 7.10 -2.72 15.10
CA VAL A 59 6.60 -3.41 16.30
C VAL A 59 7.67 -3.38 17.35
N LYS A 60 7.27 -2.99 18.55
CA LYS A 60 8.08 -3.03 19.76
C LYS A 60 7.67 -4.21 20.62
N THR A 61 8.59 -5.15 20.79
CA THR A 61 8.42 -6.31 21.66
C THR A 61 9.17 -6.08 22.98
N PRO A 62 8.51 -6.14 24.15
CA PRO A 62 9.20 -6.08 25.44
C PRO A 62 10.19 -7.24 25.61
N SER A 63 11.38 -6.98 26.14
CA SER A 63 12.49 -7.96 26.25
C SER A 63 12.13 -9.25 26.99
N LYS A 64 11.19 -9.19 27.93
CA LYS A 64 10.74 -10.35 28.72
C LYS A 64 10.08 -11.46 27.88
N THR A 65 9.66 -11.15 26.66
CA THR A 65 8.94 -12.08 25.76
C THR A 65 9.78 -12.56 24.58
N VAL A 66 11.00 -12.04 24.43
CA VAL A 66 11.88 -12.37 23.30
C VAL A 66 12.83 -13.50 23.69
N THR A 67 12.90 -14.56 22.90
CA THR A 67 13.91 -15.60 23.06
C THR A 67 15.15 -15.26 22.24
N LYS A 68 16.37 -15.57 22.73
CA LYS A 68 17.62 -15.32 22.00
C LYS A 68 17.67 -15.96 20.60
N LYS A 69 16.91 -17.04 20.37
CA LYS A 69 16.78 -17.68 19.07
C LYS A 69 16.07 -16.83 18.02
N GLU A 70 15.15 -15.97 18.46
CA GLU A 70 14.39 -15.08 17.59
C GLU A 70 15.22 -13.88 17.12
N LEU A 71 16.29 -13.56 17.86
CA LEU A 71 17.23 -12.48 17.55
C LEU A 71 18.39 -12.91 16.66
N SER A 72 18.64 -14.21 16.50
CA SER A 72 19.73 -14.74 15.66
C SER A 72 19.44 -14.67 14.15
N VAL A 73 18.62 -13.72 13.76
CA VAL A 73 18.26 -13.48 12.36
C VAL A 73 19.42 -12.78 11.66
N SER A 74 19.79 -13.26 10.50
CA SER A 74 20.77 -12.61 9.62
C SER A 74 20.51 -11.10 9.52
N GLN A 75 21.57 -10.32 9.70
CA GLN A 75 21.50 -8.87 9.59
C GLN A 75 21.59 -8.35 8.14
N ARG A 76 21.66 -9.25 7.17
CA ARG A 76 21.63 -8.87 5.76
C ARG A 76 20.22 -8.52 5.34
N LEU A 77 20.02 -7.32 4.79
CA LEU A 77 18.71 -6.78 4.42
C LEU A 77 17.86 -7.74 3.57
N GLN A 78 18.46 -8.38 2.56
CA GLN A 78 17.75 -9.32 1.69
C GLN A 78 17.29 -10.60 2.39
N GLU A 79 18.06 -11.09 3.37
CA GLU A 79 17.70 -12.29 4.11
C GLU A 79 16.57 -12.00 5.12
N GLN A 80 16.48 -10.78 5.64
CA GLN A 80 15.44 -10.38 6.59
C GLN A 80 14.07 -10.29 5.95
N TYR A 81 13.97 -9.79 4.73
CA TYR A 81 12.72 -9.69 3.98
C TYR A 81 12.02 -11.05 3.77
N TRP A 82 12.79 -12.09 3.47
CA TRP A 82 12.27 -13.43 3.22
C TRP A 82 12.12 -14.30 4.46
N GLN A 83 12.54 -13.83 5.63
CA GLN A 83 12.40 -14.58 6.86
C GLN A 83 11.01 -14.46 7.44
N ARG A 84 10.54 -15.59 7.96
CA ARG A 84 9.25 -15.61 8.66
C ARG A 84 9.35 -14.84 9.98
N THR A 85 8.28 -14.13 10.33
CA THR A 85 8.05 -13.66 11.68
C THR A 85 7.91 -14.85 12.64
N HIS A 86 8.28 -14.67 13.91
CA HIS A 86 8.24 -15.72 14.93
C HIS A 86 7.50 -15.27 16.18
N GLY A 87 7.12 -16.24 17.03
CA GLY A 87 6.55 -15.99 18.34
C GLY A 87 5.30 -15.12 18.31
N THR A 88 5.18 -14.25 19.30
CA THR A 88 4.01 -13.38 19.49
C THR A 88 3.80 -12.40 18.36
N VAL A 89 4.88 -11.92 17.73
CA VAL A 89 4.79 -10.99 16.58
C VAL A 89 4.10 -11.69 15.40
N ARG A 90 4.45 -12.94 15.12
CA ARG A 90 3.79 -13.74 14.10
C ARG A 90 2.30 -13.93 14.38
N THR A 91 1.97 -14.33 15.61
CA THR A 91 0.59 -14.54 16.03
C THR A 91 -0.21 -13.25 15.85
N ALA A 92 0.31 -12.10 16.29
CA ALA A 92 -0.36 -10.82 16.14
C ALA A 92 -0.55 -10.43 14.68
N LEU A 93 0.46 -10.67 13.82
CA LEU A 93 0.38 -10.37 12.39
C LEU A 93 -0.70 -11.22 11.69
N GLU A 94 -0.72 -12.53 11.93
CA GLU A 94 -1.72 -13.45 11.38
C GLU A 94 -3.14 -13.07 11.86
N GLN A 95 -3.31 -12.73 13.15
CA GLN A 95 -4.59 -12.26 13.69
C GLN A 95 -5.01 -10.90 13.10
N ALA A 96 -4.06 -10.00 12.83
CA ALA A 96 -4.37 -8.72 12.19
C ALA A 96 -4.88 -8.93 10.77
N VAL A 97 -4.20 -9.74 9.96
CA VAL A 97 -4.64 -10.09 8.59
C VAL A 97 -6.03 -10.73 8.62
N GLU A 98 -6.26 -11.72 9.50
CA GLU A 98 -7.56 -12.37 9.65
C GLU A 98 -8.66 -11.37 10.05
N ARG A 99 -8.35 -10.44 10.97
CA ARG A 99 -9.31 -9.41 11.41
C ARG A 99 -9.63 -8.43 10.30
N LEU A 100 -8.64 -8.01 9.53
CA LEU A 100 -8.83 -7.16 8.35
C LEU A 100 -9.73 -7.83 7.30
N ASP A 101 -9.52 -9.13 7.04
CA ASP A 101 -10.37 -9.90 6.14
C ASP A 101 -11.83 -10.01 6.64
N LYS A 102 -12.04 -10.21 7.94
CA LYS A 102 -13.39 -10.21 8.53
C LYS A 102 -14.11 -8.87 8.38
N TYR A 103 -13.38 -7.76 8.30
CA TYR A 103 -13.95 -6.44 7.97
C TYR A 103 -14.09 -6.21 6.46
N GLY A 104 -13.77 -7.19 5.62
CA GLY A 104 -13.91 -7.11 4.17
C GLY A 104 -12.82 -6.28 3.49
N MET A 105 -11.68 -6.07 4.14
CA MET A 105 -10.59 -5.27 3.61
C MET A 105 -9.68 -6.03 2.64
N VAL A 106 -9.84 -7.34 2.51
CA VAL A 106 -9.10 -8.20 1.56
C VAL A 106 -7.59 -8.01 1.67
N ALA A 107 -7.05 -8.18 2.88
CA ALA A 107 -5.59 -8.20 3.09
C ALA A 107 -4.99 -9.39 2.33
N GLU A 108 -3.88 -9.17 1.61
CA GLU A 108 -3.24 -10.22 0.82
C GLU A 108 -2.22 -11.00 1.64
N MET A 109 -1.33 -10.29 2.30
CA MET A 109 -0.33 -10.88 3.19
C MET A 109 0.16 -9.89 4.25
N GLY A 110 0.86 -10.44 5.26
CA GLY A 110 1.69 -9.68 6.17
C GLY A 110 3.06 -10.34 6.28
N HIS A 111 4.13 -9.55 6.23
CA HIS A 111 5.50 -10.05 6.21
C HIS A 111 6.50 -9.10 6.90
N LYS A 112 7.76 -9.54 7.02
CA LYS A 112 8.86 -8.67 7.45
C LYS A 112 9.27 -7.72 6.35
N GLU A 113 9.69 -6.51 6.77
CA GLU A 113 10.19 -5.50 5.86
C GLU A 113 11.69 -5.25 6.03
N VAL A 114 12.30 -4.52 5.08
CA VAL A 114 13.76 -4.32 4.96
C VAL A 114 14.43 -3.65 6.16
N GLY A 115 13.70 -2.95 7.02
CA GLY A 115 14.22 -2.39 8.28
C GLY A 115 14.70 -3.46 9.25
N GLY A 116 14.20 -4.69 9.09
CA GLY A 116 14.62 -5.88 9.82
C GLY A 116 14.35 -5.81 11.32
N VAL A 117 15.26 -6.40 12.09
CA VAL A 117 15.17 -6.47 13.55
C VAL A 117 16.26 -5.62 14.20
N LYS A 118 15.90 -4.82 15.19
CA LYS A 118 16.80 -4.00 15.99
C LYS A 118 16.57 -4.25 17.47
N ALA A 119 17.65 -4.50 18.22
CA ALA A 119 17.61 -4.59 19.67
C ALA A 119 18.17 -3.30 20.29
N LYS A 120 17.52 -2.82 21.36
CA LYS A 120 18.06 -1.79 22.23
C LYS A 120 18.59 -2.46 23.50
N LEU A 121 19.77 -2.07 23.92
CA LEU A 121 20.36 -2.50 25.19
C LEU A 121 20.01 -1.48 26.28
N ASP A 122 19.84 -1.95 27.50
CA ASP A 122 19.77 -1.12 28.71
C ASP A 122 21.20 -0.69 29.17
N GLU A 123 21.27 0.05 30.28
CA GLU A 123 22.55 0.54 30.83
C GLU A 123 23.48 -0.58 31.26
N ASP A 124 22.95 -1.76 31.54
CA ASP A 124 23.70 -2.96 31.97
C ASP A 124 24.08 -3.86 30.77
N GLY A 125 23.74 -3.44 29.55
CA GLY A 125 24.02 -4.19 28.32
C GLY A 125 23.04 -5.34 28.04
N HIS A 126 21.90 -5.41 28.76
CA HIS A 126 20.85 -6.38 28.48
C HIS A 126 19.90 -5.82 27.44
N GLU A 127 19.31 -6.71 26.62
CA GLU A 127 18.30 -6.33 25.64
C GLU A 127 17.03 -5.86 26.35
N SER A 128 16.73 -4.56 26.22
CA SER A 128 15.54 -3.95 26.85
C SER A 128 14.31 -3.99 25.94
N VAL A 129 14.52 -3.90 24.63
CA VAL A 129 13.47 -3.84 23.63
C VAL A 129 13.96 -4.39 22.31
N VAL A 130 13.14 -5.18 21.65
CA VAL A 130 13.33 -5.55 20.25
C VAL A 130 12.33 -4.79 19.37
N LEU A 131 12.82 -4.28 18.26
CA LEU A 131 12.06 -3.55 17.25
C LEU A 131 12.13 -4.33 15.94
N GLU A 132 10.99 -4.57 15.32
CA GLU A 132 10.86 -5.34 14.08
C GLU A 132 9.99 -4.59 13.10
N GLN A 133 10.44 -4.44 11.84
CA GLN A 133 9.64 -3.81 10.79
C GLN A 133 8.81 -4.85 10.06
N LEU A 134 7.52 -4.56 9.92
CA LEU A 134 6.53 -5.39 9.24
C LEU A 134 5.79 -4.56 8.20
N GLU A 135 5.18 -5.27 7.27
CA GLU A 135 4.31 -4.72 6.24
C GLU A 135 3.04 -5.58 6.10
N ILE A 136 1.94 -4.93 5.78
CA ILE A 136 0.70 -5.59 5.37
C ILE A 136 0.30 -5.01 4.01
N ASP A 137 0.00 -5.91 3.07
CA ASP A 137 -0.38 -5.61 1.71
C ASP A 137 -1.85 -5.93 1.47
N TRP A 138 -2.47 -5.15 0.59
CA TRP A 138 -3.86 -5.34 0.17
C TRP A 138 -3.97 -5.63 -1.31
N LYS A 139 -4.95 -6.44 -1.67
CA LYS A 139 -5.38 -6.56 -3.06
C LYS A 139 -5.94 -5.23 -3.55
N PHE A 140 -5.71 -4.95 -4.83
CA PHE A 140 -6.26 -3.73 -5.42
C PHE A 140 -7.79 -3.72 -5.42
N SER A 141 -8.36 -2.54 -5.20
CA SER A 141 -9.79 -2.26 -5.29
C SER A 141 -10.06 -1.36 -6.50
N GLY A 142 -11.21 -1.55 -7.14
CA GLY A 142 -11.73 -0.64 -8.17
C GLY A 142 -12.33 0.65 -7.59
N ASN A 143 -12.18 0.88 -6.28
CA ASN A 143 -12.70 2.06 -5.59
C ASN A 143 -11.62 2.70 -4.71
N PRO A 144 -10.90 3.73 -5.20
CA PRO A 144 -9.85 4.41 -4.44
C PRO A 144 -10.31 5.01 -3.10
N LEU A 145 -11.58 5.43 -3.02
CA LEU A 145 -12.15 5.94 -1.76
C LEU A 145 -12.23 4.84 -0.70
N GLN A 146 -12.63 3.63 -1.10
CA GLN A 146 -12.67 2.49 -0.20
C GLN A 146 -11.25 2.10 0.25
N THR A 147 -10.26 2.14 -0.65
CA THR A 147 -8.86 1.88 -0.31
C THR A 147 -8.35 2.86 0.74
N ALA A 148 -8.62 4.16 0.56
CA ALA A 148 -8.25 5.18 1.53
C ALA A 148 -8.96 5.02 2.89
N ASP A 149 -10.25 4.67 2.89
CA ASP A 149 -11.00 4.40 4.11
C ASP A 149 -10.47 3.14 4.82
N ASN A 150 -10.13 2.08 4.08
CA ASN A 150 -9.57 0.83 4.61
C ASN A 150 -8.22 1.06 5.27
N GLU A 151 -7.35 1.86 4.68
CA GLU A 151 -6.01 2.16 5.21
C GLU A 151 -6.13 2.82 6.60
N LEU A 152 -6.98 3.82 6.78
CA LEU A 152 -7.21 4.46 8.07
C LEU A 152 -7.73 3.48 9.14
N GLN A 153 -8.65 2.60 8.76
CA GLN A 153 -9.18 1.58 9.67
C GLN A 153 -8.16 0.50 9.97
N ALA A 154 -7.34 0.11 9.00
CA ALA A 154 -6.29 -0.87 9.18
C ALA A 154 -5.29 -0.47 10.26
N ARG A 155 -4.88 0.80 10.30
CA ARG A 155 -3.99 1.32 11.36
C ARG A 155 -4.59 1.14 12.77
N ILE A 156 -5.89 1.30 12.91
CA ILE A 156 -6.59 1.11 14.18
C ILE A 156 -6.59 -0.37 14.55
N ILE A 157 -7.04 -1.23 13.62
CA ILE A 157 -7.16 -2.69 13.83
C ILE A 157 -5.80 -3.29 14.17
N VAL A 158 -4.76 -2.94 13.42
CA VAL A 158 -3.39 -3.44 13.67
C VAL A 158 -2.92 -3.04 15.06
N ARG A 159 -3.07 -1.77 15.48
CA ARG A 159 -2.71 -1.34 16.83
C ARG A 159 -3.46 -2.12 17.92
N GLU A 160 -4.74 -2.36 17.73
CA GLU A 160 -5.56 -3.10 18.69
C GLU A 160 -5.10 -4.54 18.82
N VAL A 161 -4.93 -5.26 17.70
CA VAL A 161 -4.51 -6.66 17.68
C VAL A 161 -3.13 -6.83 18.29
N PHE A 162 -2.17 -5.98 17.93
CA PHE A 162 -0.82 -6.06 18.48
C PHE A 162 -0.82 -5.76 19.98
N ARG A 163 -1.58 -4.77 20.44
CA ARG A 163 -1.73 -4.48 21.86
C ARG A 163 -2.38 -5.63 22.65
N GLU A 164 -3.37 -6.31 22.08
CA GLU A 164 -3.99 -7.51 22.66
C GLU A 164 -2.95 -8.63 22.87
N ASN A 165 -1.90 -8.66 22.04
CA ASN A 165 -0.77 -9.58 22.15
C ASN A 165 0.41 -9.03 22.99
N GLY A 166 0.24 -7.91 23.69
CA GLY A 166 1.29 -7.31 24.53
C GLY A 166 2.39 -6.60 23.75
N LEU A 167 2.11 -6.20 22.51
CA LEU A 167 3.04 -5.53 21.59
C LEU A 167 2.61 -4.09 21.33
N ASP A 168 3.57 -3.19 21.12
CA ASP A 168 3.32 -1.82 20.69
C ASP A 168 3.65 -1.64 19.20
N VAL A 169 2.82 -0.86 18.49
CA VAL A 169 2.99 -0.55 17.07
C VAL A 169 3.11 0.95 16.85
N THR A 170 4.02 1.34 15.97
CA THR A 170 4.12 2.72 15.48
C THR A 170 4.10 2.78 13.95
N PHE A 171 3.29 3.69 13.42
CA PHE A 171 3.22 4.07 12.01
C PHE A 171 3.95 5.40 11.72
N ASN A 172 4.77 5.87 12.65
CA ASN A 172 5.58 7.07 12.41
C ASN A 172 6.55 6.83 11.27
N ALA A 173 6.70 7.80 10.37
CA ALA A 173 7.54 7.66 9.18
C ALA A 173 9.00 7.35 9.50
N LYS A 174 9.57 7.92 10.57
CA LYS A 174 10.96 7.70 11.01
C LYS A 174 11.03 7.45 12.53
N PRO A 175 10.55 6.31 13.01
CA PRO A 175 10.51 6.03 14.44
C PRO A 175 11.89 5.72 15.04
N ILE A 176 12.84 5.29 14.20
CA ILE A 176 14.20 4.92 14.61
C ILE A 176 15.20 5.64 13.72
N ILE A 177 16.16 6.34 14.35
CA ILE A 177 17.21 7.07 13.61
C ILE A 177 18.20 6.06 12.98
N GLY A 178 18.57 6.30 11.74
CA GLY A 178 19.62 5.53 11.04
C GLY A 178 19.16 4.19 10.45
N VAL A 179 17.85 3.91 10.46
CA VAL A 179 17.27 2.72 9.81
C VAL A 179 16.15 3.11 8.84
N ALA A 180 15.62 2.14 8.11
CA ALA A 180 14.46 2.33 7.22
C ALA A 180 13.28 2.94 7.97
N GLY A 181 12.55 3.82 7.33
CA GLY A 181 11.29 4.37 7.84
C GLY A 181 10.12 3.48 7.50
N SER A 182 8.95 3.82 8.03
CA SER A 182 7.69 3.19 7.63
C SER A 182 7.17 3.86 6.36
N GLY A 183 7.09 3.09 5.29
CA GLY A 183 6.46 3.49 4.03
C GLY A 183 4.94 3.35 4.08
N GLU A 184 4.29 4.06 3.19
CA GLU A 184 2.89 3.88 2.83
C GLU A 184 2.84 3.98 1.31
N HIS A 185 3.02 2.84 0.66
CA HIS A 185 3.06 2.78 -0.79
C HIS A 185 1.64 2.65 -1.33
N THR A 186 1.30 3.49 -2.29
CA THR A 186 0.01 3.41 -2.97
C THR A 186 0.24 3.05 -4.43
N HIS A 187 -0.23 1.88 -4.81
CA HIS A 187 -0.31 1.45 -6.20
C HIS A 187 -1.57 2.02 -6.82
N PHE A 188 -1.43 2.63 -7.97
CA PHE A 188 -2.54 3.29 -8.66
C PHE A 188 -2.58 2.89 -10.12
N GLY A 189 -3.76 2.50 -10.61
CA GLY A 189 -3.98 2.13 -12.00
C GLY A 189 -5.20 2.81 -12.60
N VAL A 190 -5.18 2.95 -13.93
CA VAL A 190 -6.29 3.49 -14.72
C VAL A 190 -6.69 2.47 -15.76
N MET A 191 -7.95 2.08 -15.74
CA MET A 191 -8.50 1.03 -16.59
C MET A 191 -9.63 1.57 -17.45
N ALA A 192 -9.66 1.19 -18.73
CA ALA A 192 -10.83 1.39 -19.59
C ALA A 192 -11.76 0.18 -19.51
N LYS A 193 -13.04 0.40 -19.20
CA LYS A 193 -14.08 -0.61 -19.27
C LYS A 193 -14.70 -0.59 -20.65
N LEU A 194 -14.75 -1.73 -21.33
CA LEU A 194 -15.29 -1.88 -22.66
C LEU A 194 -16.75 -2.37 -22.64
N LYS A 195 -17.49 -2.12 -23.70
CA LYS A 195 -18.86 -2.64 -23.94
C LYS A 195 -18.97 -4.16 -23.77
N SER A 196 -17.90 -4.88 -24.11
CA SER A 196 -17.82 -6.33 -23.93
C SER A 196 -17.73 -6.79 -22.47
N GLY A 197 -17.58 -5.86 -21.50
CA GLY A 197 -17.28 -6.13 -20.10
C GLY A 197 -15.79 -6.32 -19.82
N LYS A 198 -14.94 -6.42 -20.83
CA LYS A 198 -13.47 -6.50 -20.67
C LYS A 198 -12.95 -5.18 -20.10
N VAL A 199 -11.90 -5.29 -19.25
CA VAL A 199 -11.17 -4.15 -18.70
C VAL A 199 -9.76 -4.14 -19.26
N VAL A 200 -9.28 -2.99 -19.68
CA VAL A 200 -7.96 -2.80 -20.29
C VAL A 200 -7.16 -1.80 -19.45
N ASN A 201 -5.94 -2.15 -19.08
CA ASN A 201 -5.06 -1.27 -18.32
C ASN A 201 -4.46 -0.21 -19.24
N LEU A 202 -4.80 1.05 -19.01
CA LEU A 202 -4.33 2.18 -19.83
C LEU A 202 -2.88 2.57 -19.58
N PHE A 203 -2.27 2.11 -18.47
CA PHE A 203 -0.86 2.36 -18.18
C PHE A 203 0.07 1.30 -18.78
N SER A 204 -0.45 0.11 -19.09
CA SER A 204 0.33 -0.94 -19.73
C SER A 204 0.55 -0.64 -21.21
N PRO A 205 1.76 -0.84 -21.75
CA PRO A 205 2.01 -0.72 -23.17
C PRO A 205 1.43 -1.93 -23.93
N GLU A 206 1.33 -1.83 -25.23
CA GLU A 206 0.89 -2.93 -26.10
C GLU A 206 1.88 -4.12 -26.08
N ASP A 207 3.18 -3.84 -26.06
CA ASP A 207 4.23 -4.85 -25.95
C ASP A 207 5.19 -4.52 -24.79
N MET A 208 4.98 -5.16 -23.64
CA MET A 208 5.80 -4.99 -22.45
C MET A 208 7.27 -5.42 -22.60
N ARG A 209 7.64 -6.08 -23.72
CA ARG A 209 9.06 -6.41 -23.99
C ARG A 209 9.80 -5.24 -24.61
N LYS A 210 9.07 -4.28 -25.20
CA LYS A 210 9.65 -3.11 -25.87
C LYS A 210 9.53 -1.84 -25.05
N GLU A 211 8.45 -1.71 -24.30
CA GLU A 211 8.10 -0.51 -23.56
C GLU A 211 7.69 -0.89 -22.12
N SER A 212 8.10 -0.10 -21.14
CA SER A 212 7.77 -0.32 -19.74
C SER A 212 6.41 0.26 -19.34
N ALA A 213 5.91 1.26 -20.08
CA ALA A 213 4.61 1.88 -19.87
C ALA A 213 4.03 2.44 -21.17
N SER A 214 2.71 2.58 -21.23
CA SER A 214 2.04 3.27 -22.33
C SER A 214 2.36 4.77 -22.34
N SER A 215 2.04 5.46 -23.44
CA SER A 215 2.16 6.93 -23.52
C SER A 215 1.34 7.65 -22.43
N LEU A 216 0.18 7.11 -22.05
CA LEU A 216 -0.62 7.63 -20.93
C LEU A 216 0.07 7.40 -19.58
N GLY A 217 0.66 6.21 -19.38
CA GLY A 217 1.43 5.90 -18.17
C GLY A 217 2.64 6.82 -18.01
N ILE A 218 3.41 7.02 -19.07
CA ILE A 218 4.52 7.99 -19.08
C ILE A 218 4.02 9.40 -18.78
N GLY A 219 2.91 9.83 -19.41
CA GLY A 219 2.31 11.13 -19.14
C GLY A 219 1.87 11.32 -17.69
N ALA A 220 1.33 10.28 -17.06
CA ALA A 220 0.97 10.28 -15.64
C ALA A 220 2.20 10.45 -14.74
N ILE A 221 3.28 9.69 -15.00
CA ILE A 221 4.55 9.82 -14.27
C ILE A 221 5.12 11.25 -14.42
N MET A 222 5.14 11.78 -15.64
CA MET A 222 5.62 13.15 -15.89
C MET A 222 4.78 14.20 -15.17
N GLY A 223 3.46 14.00 -15.12
CA GLY A 223 2.54 14.87 -14.37
C GLY A 223 2.84 14.86 -12.87
N LEU A 224 3.05 13.69 -12.28
CA LEU A 224 3.44 13.55 -10.88
C LEU A 224 4.77 14.26 -10.59
N LEU A 225 5.81 13.99 -11.39
CA LEU A 225 7.14 14.60 -11.23
C LEU A 225 7.13 16.12 -11.39
N LYS A 226 6.24 16.66 -12.22
CA LYS A 226 6.13 18.11 -12.42
C LYS A 226 5.49 18.83 -11.24
N HIS A 227 4.63 18.15 -10.50
CA HIS A 227 3.81 18.74 -9.44
C HIS A 227 4.15 18.23 -8.04
N TYR A 228 5.26 17.48 -7.92
CA TYR A 228 5.80 17.00 -6.64
C TYR A 228 6.41 18.12 -5.82
#